data_8df5df5c3230e1788f3cd35632c46f4f
#
_entry.id   8df5df5c3230e1788f3cd35632c46f4f
#
_cell.length_a   1.000
_cell.length_b   1.000
_cell.length_c   1.000
_cell.angle_alpha   90.00
_cell.angle_beta   90.00
_cell.angle_gamma   90.00
#
_symmetry.space_group_name_H-M   'P 1'
#
loop_
_entity.id
_entity.type
_entity.pdbx_description
1 polymer ?
#
loop_
_entity_poly.entity_id
_entity_poly.type
_entity_poly.pdbx_seq_one_letter_code
_entity_poly.pdbx_strand_id
1 'polypeptide(L)'
;MIRKEQLYEQILEQIDLTKETDDEELQELIRTVLDEAADEEYISLSDKIRIGRELFNSFRKLDVLQELLEDDSITEIMVNGIDHIFYEKEGRIFRSKKCFLSQERLLDVIQQIVGESNRYVNEASPIVDARLKDGSRVNVVLNPVALNGPILTIRKFPSEAITMEQLIRIGSVTDEAANFLKKLVAAKYNIFVSGGTGAGKTTFLNALSNYIPKGERLITIEDNAELQIQGVQNLVRLEARGPNAEGEGAVTIRDLIKSALRMRPDRIVVGEVRGEETVDMISSAMLNGHSGSMSTGHANNPTDMLHRLETMMLMGIDLPLQAIQRQVASALDIIIHLGRLRDKTRKVLQIVEVEGYEDGRIQTKVLYEFKEEGMKNGKIQGCLMKKNEITNKEKLLAAGYHTV
;
A
#
# COMPACT_ATOMS: atom_id res chain seq x y z
N MET A 1 -2.60 -13.86 40.67
CA MET A 1 -2.45 -13.19 39.34
C MET A 1 -3.74 -12.48 39.05
N ILE A 2 -3.78 -11.16 39.21
CA ILE A 2 -4.97 -10.34 39.02
C ILE A 2 -5.47 -10.52 37.57
N ARG A 3 -6.72 -10.90 37.43
CA ARG A 3 -7.31 -11.06 36.10
C ARG A 3 -7.71 -9.69 35.56
N LYS A 4 -7.14 -9.28 34.43
CA LYS A 4 -7.46 -8.03 33.72
C LYS A 4 -8.99 -7.88 33.52
N GLU A 5 -9.69 -8.99 33.29
CA GLU A 5 -11.16 -9.06 33.17
C GLU A 5 -11.88 -8.49 34.39
N GLN A 6 -11.49 -8.90 35.62
CA GLN A 6 -12.08 -8.42 36.83
C GLN A 6 -11.89 -6.91 37.04
N LEU A 7 -10.68 -6.41 36.76
CA LEU A 7 -10.43 -4.96 36.82
C LEU A 7 -11.24 -4.19 35.80
N TYR A 8 -11.38 -4.73 34.58
CA TYR A 8 -12.20 -4.12 33.54
C TYR A 8 -13.67 -4.03 33.97
N GLU A 9 -14.25 -5.11 34.52
CA GLU A 9 -15.63 -5.13 35.01
C GLU A 9 -15.80 -4.14 36.16
N GLN A 10 -14.90 -4.11 37.14
CA GLN A 10 -14.95 -3.16 38.25
C GLN A 10 -14.93 -1.70 37.78
N ILE A 11 -14.12 -1.37 36.79
CA ILE A 11 -14.08 -0.02 36.21
C ILE A 11 -15.39 0.26 35.48
N LEU A 12 -15.92 -0.70 34.72
CA LEU A 12 -17.19 -0.54 33.99
C LEU A 12 -18.37 -0.29 34.92
N GLU A 13 -18.43 -0.97 36.08
CA GLU A 13 -19.45 -0.75 37.10
C GLU A 13 -19.37 0.65 37.75
N GLN A 14 -18.19 1.24 37.81
CA GLN A 14 -17.98 2.55 38.43
C GLN A 14 -18.11 3.73 37.43
N ILE A 15 -18.10 3.46 36.12
CA ILE A 15 -18.34 4.51 35.10
C ILE A 15 -19.81 4.93 35.13
N ASP A 16 -20.05 6.23 35.33
CA ASP A 16 -21.38 6.83 35.20
C ASP A 16 -21.75 6.97 33.71
N LEU A 17 -22.51 6.03 33.20
CA LEU A 17 -22.97 6.00 31.79
C LEU A 17 -23.91 7.16 31.43
N THR A 18 -24.32 7.99 32.40
CA THR A 18 -25.18 9.16 32.17
C THR A 18 -24.36 10.42 31.83
N LYS A 19 -23.04 10.36 32.00
CA LYS A 19 -22.10 11.44 31.74
C LYS A 19 -21.04 10.99 30.75
N GLU A 20 -20.52 11.96 30.02
CA GLU A 20 -19.32 11.78 29.23
C GLU A 20 -18.10 11.82 30.18
N THR A 21 -17.54 10.67 30.51
CA THR A 21 -16.31 10.55 31.32
C THR A 21 -15.14 11.01 30.44
N ASP A 22 -14.36 11.98 30.89
CA ASP A 22 -13.15 12.40 30.16
C ASP A 22 -11.95 11.45 30.39
N ASP A 23 -10.85 11.69 29.68
CA ASP A 23 -9.67 10.82 29.74
C ASP A 23 -8.95 10.92 31.09
N GLU A 24 -8.98 12.06 31.75
CA GLU A 24 -8.36 12.29 33.07
C GLU A 24 -9.14 11.55 34.15
N GLU A 25 -10.48 11.69 34.14
CA GLU A 25 -11.38 10.96 35.04
C GLU A 25 -11.24 9.44 34.90
N LEU A 26 -11.17 8.93 33.67
CA LEU A 26 -10.97 7.50 33.42
C LEU A 26 -9.61 7.03 33.93
N GLN A 27 -8.54 7.79 33.72
CA GLN A 27 -7.20 7.44 34.22
C GLN A 27 -7.16 7.41 35.75
N GLU A 28 -7.84 8.34 36.42
CA GLU A 28 -7.93 8.39 37.86
C GLU A 28 -8.72 7.18 38.41
N LEU A 29 -9.83 6.83 37.76
CA LEU A 29 -10.61 5.64 38.10
C LEU A 29 -9.79 4.37 37.95
N ILE A 30 -9.08 4.20 36.79
CA ILE A 30 -8.17 3.07 36.56
C ILE A 30 -7.09 2.98 37.65
N ARG A 31 -6.54 4.12 38.07
CA ARG A 31 -5.52 4.19 39.12
C ARG A 31 -6.11 3.73 40.46
N THR A 32 -7.29 4.21 40.83
CA THR A 32 -7.97 3.84 42.05
C THR A 32 -8.25 2.33 42.13
N VAL A 33 -8.83 1.75 41.08
CA VAL A 33 -9.09 0.30 41.01
C VAL A 33 -7.80 -0.52 41.07
N LEU A 34 -6.71 -0.05 40.43
CA LEU A 34 -5.41 -0.72 40.50
C LEU A 34 -4.75 -0.61 41.88
N ASP A 35 -4.97 0.48 42.60
CA ASP A 35 -4.46 0.65 43.97
C ASP A 35 -5.19 -0.23 44.94
N GLU A 36 -6.54 -0.29 44.84
CA GLU A 36 -7.39 -1.23 45.64
C GLU A 36 -6.97 -2.68 45.39
N ALA A 37 -6.80 -3.08 44.13
CA ALA A 37 -6.32 -4.41 43.79
C ALA A 37 -4.89 -4.71 44.29
N ALA A 38 -4.04 -3.70 44.41
CA ALA A 38 -2.69 -3.85 44.97
C ALA A 38 -2.66 -4.00 46.50
N ASP A 39 -3.68 -3.59 47.18
CA ASP A 39 -3.85 -3.83 48.62
C ASP A 39 -4.21 -5.30 48.90
N GLU A 40 -4.84 -5.98 47.95
CA GLU A 40 -5.21 -7.38 48.04
C GLU A 40 -4.12 -8.35 47.57
N GLU A 41 -3.45 -8.02 46.48
CA GLU A 41 -2.36 -8.82 45.87
C GLU A 41 -1.20 -7.91 45.44
N TYR A 42 0.05 -8.31 45.74
CA TYR A 42 1.23 -7.53 45.35
C TYR A 42 1.30 -7.32 43.82
N ILE A 43 1.26 -6.07 43.37
CA ILE A 43 1.47 -5.64 42.00
C ILE A 43 2.72 -4.77 41.92
N SER A 44 3.68 -5.16 41.09
CA SER A 44 4.87 -4.31 40.87
C SER A 44 4.47 -2.98 40.19
N LEU A 45 5.24 -1.91 40.43
CA LEU A 45 4.98 -0.61 39.78
C LEU A 45 4.99 -0.72 38.25
N SER A 46 5.88 -1.55 37.68
CA SER A 46 5.92 -1.81 36.24
C SER A 46 4.64 -2.49 35.72
N ASP A 47 4.06 -3.41 36.50
CA ASP A 47 2.82 -4.06 36.13
C ASP A 47 1.62 -3.11 36.29
N LYS A 48 1.57 -2.26 37.33
CA LYS A 48 0.55 -1.22 37.47
C LYS A 48 0.52 -0.30 36.22
N ILE A 49 1.67 0.18 35.79
CA ILE A 49 1.79 1.05 34.61
C ILE A 49 1.31 0.30 33.35
N ARG A 50 1.76 -0.95 33.17
CA ARG A 50 1.40 -1.77 32.01
C ARG A 50 -0.10 -2.08 31.98
N ILE A 51 -0.66 -2.57 33.08
CA ILE A 51 -2.09 -2.92 33.19
C ILE A 51 -2.95 -1.67 33.05
N GLY A 52 -2.56 -0.56 33.66
CA GLY A 52 -3.30 0.72 33.53
C GLY A 52 -3.36 1.21 32.08
N ARG A 53 -2.25 1.11 31.35
CA ARG A 53 -2.23 1.44 29.91
C ARG A 53 -3.11 0.48 29.09
N GLU A 54 -3.06 -0.81 29.37
CA GLU A 54 -3.89 -1.81 28.69
C GLU A 54 -5.38 -1.59 28.96
N LEU A 55 -5.76 -1.25 30.18
CA LEU A 55 -7.16 -0.91 30.56
C LEU A 55 -7.60 0.38 29.85
N PHE A 56 -6.79 1.42 29.90
CA PHE A 56 -7.09 2.66 29.18
C PHE A 56 -7.30 2.42 27.67
N ASN A 57 -6.42 1.64 27.05
CA ASN A 57 -6.56 1.28 25.63
C ASN A 57 -7.85 0.47 25.36
N SER A 58 -8.30 -0.35 26.31
CA SER A 58 -9.56 -1.09 26.18
C SER A 58 -10.79 -0.20 26.24
N PHE A 59 -10.75 0.93 26.95
CA PHE A 59 -11.88 1.85 27.05
C PHE A 59 -11.90 2.95 25.97
N ARG A 60 -10.73 3.43 25.55
CA ARG A 60 -10.61 4.65 24.72
C ARG A 60 -10.02 4.42 23.32
N LYS A 61 -9.35 3.28 23.13
CA LYS A 61 -8.61 3.01 21.89
C LYS A 61 -9.02 1.63 21.34
N LEU A 62 -8.13 1.04 20.55
CA LEU A 62 -8.40 -0.23 19.87
C LEU A 62 -7.91 -1.46 20.68
N ASP A 63 -8.05 -1.41 22.01
CA ASP A 63 -7.72 -2.49 22.95
C ASP A 63 -6.30 -3.04 22.73
N VAL A 64 -6.16 -4.37 22.65
CA VAL A 64 -4.89 -5.09 22.47
C VAL A 64 -4.18 -4.77 21.15
N LEU A 65 -4.90 -4.22 20.18
CA LEU A 65 -4.33 -3.81 18.89
C LEU A 65 -3.57 -2.50 18.96
N GLN A 66 -3.86 -1.65 19.96
CA GLN A 66 -3.30 -0.30 20.04
C GLN A 66 -1.77 -0.31 20.09
N GLU A 67 -1.17 -1.17 20.88
CA GLU A 67 0.29 -1.25 20.98
C GLU A 67 0.93 -1.77 19.69
N LEU A 68 0.26 -2.66 18.95
CA LEU A 68 0.73 -3.15 17.66
C LEU A 68 0.63 -2.05 16.59
N LEU A 69 -0.39 -1.20 16.70
CA LEU A 69 -0.57 -0.04 15.81
C LEU A 69 0.47 1.06 16.10
N GLU A 70 0.88 1.24 17.35
CA GLU A 70 1.89 2.23 17.75
C GLU A 70 3.34 1.80 17.42
N ASP A 71 3.61 0.50 17.16
CA ASP A 71 4.94 0.02 16.71
C ASP A 71 5.12 0.23 15.20
N ASP A 72 5.87 1.26 14.80
CA ASP A 72 6.16 1.59 13.39
C ASP A 72 6.87 0.48 12.61
N SER A 73 7.50 -0.46 13.30
CA SER A 73 8.17 -1.61 12.67
C SER A 73 7.21 -2.72 12.22
N ILE A 74 5.95 -2.67 12.67
CA ILE A 74 4.88 -3.58 12.27
C ILE A 74 4.21 -3.03 11.00
N THR A 75 4.09 -3.87 10.00
CA THR A 75 3.49 -3.52 8.70
C THR A 75 2.07 -4.03 8.53
N GLU A 76 1.73 -5.15 9.17
CA GLU A 76 0.42 -5.79 9.07
C GLU A 76 0.03 -6.46 10.39
N ILE A 77 -1.26 -6.39 10.75
CA ILE A 77 -1.84 -7.03 11.92
C ILE A 77 -2.99 -7.92 11.43
N MET A 78 -3.01 -9.16 11.87
CA MET A 78 -3.98 -10.18 11.46
C MET A 78 -4.63 -10.80 12.70
N VAL A 79 -5.93 -10.60 12.87
CA VAL A 79 -6.74 -11.15 13.96
C VAL A 79 -7.61 -12.26 13.39
N ASN A 80 -7.42 -13.48 13.84
CA ASN A 80 -8.16 -14.67 13.44
C ASN A 80 -8.96 -15.19 14.64
N GLY A 81 -10.04 -14.50 15.02
CA GLY A 81 -10.76 -14.72 16.27
C GLY A 81 -10.01 -14.14 17.48
N ILE A 82 -10.51 -14.44 18.68
CA ILE A 82 -10.06 -13.79 19.93
C ILE A 82 -8.62 -14.15 20.33
N ASP A 83 -8.17 -15.38 20.05
CA ASP A 83 -6.91 -15.94 20.59
C ASP A 83 -5.73 -15.91 19.61
N HIS A 84 -5.98 -15.59 18.36
CA HIS A 84 -5.00 -15.73 17.29
C HIS A 84 -4.70 -14.39 16.63
N ILE A 85 -3.86 -13.59 17.28
CA ILE A 85 -3.38 -12.32 16.76
C ILE A 85 -1.96 -12.54 16.23
N PHE A 86 -1.76 -12.20 14.96
CA PHE A 86 -0.45 -12.23 14.29
C PHE A 86 -0.10 -10.82 13.81
N TYR A 87 1.19 -10.57 13.64
CA TYR A 87 1.67 -9.33 13.04
C TYR A 87 2.88 -9.58 12.16
N GLU A 88 3.03 -8.78 11.10
CA GLU A 88 4.22 -8.79 10.25
C GLU A 88 5.19 -7.71 10.69
N LYS A 89 6.44 -8.09 10.91
CA LYS A 89 7.57 -7.21 11.20
C LYS A 89 8.77 -7.64 10.38
N GLU A 90 9.40 -6.70 9.67
CA GLU A 90 10.55 -6.99 8.79
C GLU A 90 10.30 -8.14 7.78
N GLY A 91 9.08 -8.26 7.28
CA GLY A 91 8.68 -9.31 6.33
C GLY A 91 8.54 -10.71 6.93
N ARG A 92 8.50 -10.83 8.26
CA ARG A 92 8.25 -12.08 8.99
C ARG A 92 6.99 -11.97 9.82
N ILE A 93 6.25 -13.07 9.91
CA ILE A 93 5.03 -13.15 10.71
C ILE A 93 5.36 -13.69 12.09
N PHE A 94 4.87 -13.01 13.12
CA PHE A 94 4.98 -13.39 14.51
C PHE A 94 3.59 -13.54 15.13
N ARG A 95 3.46 -14.42 16.12
CA ARG A 95 2.25 -14.54 16.92
C ARG A 95 2.36 -13.63 18.14
N SER A 96 1.34 -12.81 18.37
CA SER A 96 1.21 -12.01 19.59
C SER A 96 0.90 -12.92 20.80
N LYS A 97 1.37 -12.52 21.97
CA LYS A 97 0.96 -13.13 23.26
C LYS A 97 -0.34 -12.55 23.81
N LYS A 98 -0.83 -11.47 23.21
CA LYS A 98 -2.06 -10.80 23.59
C LYS A 98 -3.25 -11.46 22.91
N CYS A 99 -4.40 -11.45 23.56
CA CYS A 99 -5.68 -11.91 23.05
C CYS A 99 -6.78 -10.94 23.51
N PHE A 100 -7.91 -10.96 22.82
CA PHE A 100 -9.10 -10.24 23.27
C PHE A 100 -9.73 -10.99 24.46
N LEU A 101 -10.36 -10.25 25.38
CA LEU A 101 -11.01 -10.82 26.54
C LEU A 101 -12.25 -11.66 26.17
N SER A 102 -12.99 -11.21 25.15
CA SER A 102 -14.18 -11.92 24.65
C SER A 102 -14.41 -11.61 23.17
N GLN A 103 -15.34 -12.35 22.55
CA GLN A 103 -15.74 -12.10 21.17
C GLN A 103 -16.50 -10.77 21.06
N GLU A 104 -17.28 -10.41 22.07
CA GLU A 104 -17.99 -9.13 22.13
C GLU A 104 -17.01 -7.97 22.07
N ARG A 105 -15.90 -8.04 22.82
CA ARG A 105 -14.85 -6.99 22.78
C ARG A 105 -14.20 -6.86 21.41
N LEU A 106 -13.92 -7.98 20.73
CA LEU A 106 -13.40 -7.92 19.35
C LEU A 106 -14.43 -7.28 18.41
N LEU A 107 -15.72 -7.62 18.56
CA LEU A 107 -16.79 -7.03 17.75
C LEU A 107 -16.94 -5.53 18.02
N ASP A 108 -16.86 -5.08 19.29
CA ASP A 108 -16.91 -3.65 19.65
C ASP A 108 -15.78 -2.87 18.95
N VAL A 109 -14.54 -3.38 18.99
CA VAL A 109 -13.40 -2.77 18.32
C VAL A 109 -13.62 -2.74 16.79
N ILE A 110 -14.16 -3.82 16.22
CA ILE A 110 -14.51 -3.86 14.80
C ILE A 110 -15.57 -2.80 14.45
N GLN A 111 -16.64 -2.70 15.25
CA GLN A 111 -17.70 -1.71 15.02
C GLN A 111 -17.18 -0.28 15.17
N GLN A 112 -16.29 -0.03 16.14
CA GLN A 112 -15.64 1.27 16.30
C GLN A 112 -14.84 1.65 15.04
N ILE A 113 -13.98 0.76 14.52
CA ILE A 113 -13.16 0.99 13.32
C ILE A 113 -14.04 1.25 12.09
N VAL A 114 -15.06 0.42 11.90
CA VAL A 114 -15.95 0.48 10.74
C VAL A 114 -16.82 1.73 10.79
N GLY A 115 -17.33 2.06 11.99
CA GLY A 115 -18.14 3.26 12.24
C GLY A 115 -17.39 4.57 11.99
N GLU A 116 -16.10 4.65 12.32
CA GLU A 116 -15.25 5.81 12.00
C GLU A 116 -15.12 6.07 10.49
N SER A 117 -15.29 5.02 9.67
CA SER A 117 -15.30 5.11 8.20
C SER A 117 -16.69 5.34 7.61
N ASN A 118 -17.72 5.62 8.41
CA ASN A 118 -19.11 5.72 8.00
C ASN A 118 -19.61 4.47 7.24
N ARG A 119 -19.16 3.30 7.67
CA ARG A 119 -19.55 2.00 7.13
C ARG A 119 -20.19 1.16 8.23
N TYR A 120 -20.77 0.05 7.86
CA TYR A 120 -21.30 -0.94 8.80
C TYR A 120 -20.93 -2.35 8.36
N VAL A 121 -20.87 -3.26 9.32
CA VAL A 121 -20.65 -4.68 9.08
C VAL A 121 -21.54 -5.47 10.04
N ASN A 122 -22.22 -6.48 9.54
CA ASN A 122 -23.09 -7.37 10.30
C ASN A 122 -23.24 -8.72 9.58
N GLU A 123 -24.06 -9.63 10.11
CA GLU A 123 -24.28 -10.94 9.51
C GLU A 123 -24.91 -10.88 8.12
N ALA A 124 -25.70 -9.85 7.79
CA ALA A 124 -26.31 -9.68 6.48
C ALA A 124 -25.32 -9.11 5.45
N SER A 125 -24.36 -8.29 5.92
CA SER A 125 -23.25 -7.77 5.12
C SER A 125 -21.92 -8.04 5.85
N PRO A 126 -21.44 -9.30 5.81
CA PRO A 126 -20.36 -9.75 6.69
C PRO A 126 -18.94 -9.35 6.24
N ILE A 127 -18.78 -8.71 5.10
CA ILE A 127 -17.49 -8.29 4.57
C ILE A 127 -17.48 -6.79 4.39
N VAL A 128 -16.47 -6.11 4.95
CA VAL A 128 -16.30 -4.68 4.78
C VAL A 128 -14.82 -4.31 4.72
N ASP A 129 -14.50 -3.37 3.84
CA ASP A 129 -13.23 -2.64 3.84
C ASP A 129 -13.45 -1.29 4.51
N ALA A 130 -12.58 -0.93 5.43
CA ALA A 130 -12.58 0.31 6.19
C ALA A 130 -11.18 0.92 6.23
N ARG A 131 -11.04 2.06 6.89
CA ARG A 131 -9.76 2.73 7.05
C ARG A 131 -9.67 3.37 8.43
N LEU A 132 -8.51 3.27 9.07
CA LEU A 132 -8.20 4.02 10.27
C LEU A 132 -7.88 5.49 9.94
N LYS A 133 -7.90 6.35 10.96
CA LYS A 133 -7.58 7.79 10.82
C LYS A 133 -6.17 8.06 10.30
N ASP A 134 -5.22 7.17 10.57
CA ASP A 134 -3.84 7.24 10.07
C ASP A 134 -3.70 6.81 8.60
N GLY A 135 -4.78 6.36 7.96
CA GLY A 135 -4.81 5.87 6.59
C GLY A 135 -4.60 4.35 6.46
N SER A 136 -4.36 3.64 7.54
CA SER A 136 -4.21 2.18 7.54
C SER A 136 -5.47 1.50 7.01
N ARG A 137 -5.32 0.52 6.13
CA ARG A 137 -6.42 -0.24 5.55
C ARG A 137 -6.88 -1.32 6.48
N VAL A 138 -8.18 -1.51 6.55
CA VAL A 138 -8.82 -2.52 7.40
C VAL A 138 -9.76 -3.35 6.55
N ASN A 139 -9.59 -4.67 6.59
CA ASN A 139 -10.56 -5.62 6.04
C ASN A 139 -11.15 -6.42 7.19
N VAL A 140 -12.47 -6.54 7.21
CA VAL A 140 -13.22 -7.30 8.21
C VAL A 140 -14.05 -8.35 7.51
N VAL A 141 -14.06 -9.56 8.08
CA VAL A 141 -14.96 -10.65 7.68
C VAL A 141 -15.60 -11.24 8.93
N LEU A 142 -16.94 -11.23 8.99
CA LEU A 142 -17.73 -11.77 10.10
C LEU A 142 -18.40 -13.09 9.75
N ASN A 143 -19.05 -13.70 10.74
CA ASN A 143 -19.97 -14.80 10.53
C ASN A 143 -21.14 -14.35 9.62
N PRO A 144 -21.71 -15.24 8.81
CA PRO A 144 -21.43 -16.69 8.70
C PRO A 144 -20.27 -17.04 7.75
N VAL A 145 -19.60 -16.05 7.13
CA VAL A 145 -18.52 -16.27 6.15
C VAL A 145 -17.22 -16.68 6.86
N ALA A 146 -16.89 -16.03 7.97
CA ALA A 146 -15.71 -16.32 8.78
C ALA A 146 -16.03 -17.48 9.77
N LEU A 147 -15.52 -18.68 9.46
CA LEU A 147 -15.82 -19.90 10.26
C LEU A 147 -15.07 -19.95 11.59
N ASN A 148 -13.96 -19.23 11.73
CA ASN A 148 -13.12 -19.25 12.94
C ASN A 148 -13.40 -18.08 13.89
N GLY A 149 -14.55 -17.41 13.73
CA GLY A 149 -14.89 -16.16 14.44
C GLY A 149 -14.58 -14.91 13.60
N PRO A 150 -14.74 -13.71 14.17
CA PRO A 150 -14.46 -12.47 13.47
C PRO A 150 -13.00 -12.40 13.00
N ILE A 151 -12.79 -12.05 11.73
CA ILE A 151 -11.47 -11.84 11.12
C ILE A 151 -11.29 -10.35 10.91
N LEU A 152 -10.13 -9.83 11.32
CA LEU A 152 -9.74 -8.44 11.13
C LEU A 152 -8.30 -8.40 10.63
N THR A 153 -8.08 -7.79 9.47
CA THR A 153 -6.73 -7.56 8.94
C THR A 153 -6.49 -6.06 8.81
N ILE A 154 -5.42 -5.57 9.40
CA ILE A 154 -5.01 -4.16 9.32
C ILE A 154 -3.67 -4.10 8.61
N ARG A 155 -3.62 -3.44 7.44
CA ARG A 155 -2.37 -3.11 6.77
C ARG A 155 -2.03 -1.67 7.08
N LYS A 156 -0.96 -1.49 7.87
CA LYS A 156 -0.55 -0.17 8.32
C LYS A 156 -0.11 0.71 7.18
N PHE A 157 -0.50 1.96 7.25
CA PHE A 157 0.01 3.00 6.38
C PHE A 157 1.40 3.44 6.89
N PRO A 158 2.46 3.42 6.04
CA PRO A 158 3.78 3.83 6.47
C PRO A 158 3.79 5.30 6.91
N SER A 159 4.33 5.59 8.09
CA SER A 159 4.48 6.96 8.60
C SER A 159 5.41 7.80 7.71
N GLU A 160 6.43 7.17 7.13
CA GLU A 160 7.35 7.80 6.20
C GLU A 160 7.46 7.01 4.88
N ALA A 161 7.45 7.76 3.77
CA ALA A 161 7.70 7.17 2.45
C ALA A 161 9.16 6.74 2.32
N ILE A 162 9.38 5.52 1.85
CA ILE A 162 10.73 5.04 1.51
C ILE A 162 11.26 5.85 0.34
N THR A 163 12.42 6.50 0.52
CA THR A 163 13.09 7.29 -0.51
C THR A 163 13.94 6.42 -1.44
N MET A 164 14.33 6.98 -2.60
CA MET A 164 15.22 6.25 -3.51
C MET A 164 16.60 6.01 -2.88
N GLU A 165 17.09 6.94 -2.07
CA GLU A 165 18.35 6.80 -1.34
C GLU A 165 18.31 5.62 -0.34
N GLN A 166 17.16 5.42 0.31
CA GLN A 166 16.95 4.26 1.18
C GLN A 166 16.89 2.96 0.36
N LEU A 167 16.23 2.96 -0.82
CA LEU A 167 16.21 1.81 -1.72
C LEU A 167 17.60 1.43 -2.23
N ILE A 168 18.45 2.41 -2.53
CA ILE A 168 19.86 2.20 -2.88
C ILE A 168 20.61 1.59 -1.68
N ARG A 169 20.46 2.16 -0.49
CA ARG A 169 21.13 1.71 0.74
C ARG A 169 20.83 0.25 1.10
N ILE A 170 19.56 -0.18 0.94
CA ILE A 170 19.16 -1.57 1.16
C ILE A 170 19.47 -2.48 -0.04
N GLY A 171 20.04 -1.91 -1.11
CA GLY A 171 20.45 -2.63 -2.31
C GLY A 171 19.29 -3.12 -3.15
N SER A 172 18.12 -2.47 -3.11
CA SER A 172 16.99 -2.78 -3.99
C SER A 172 17.25 -2.35 -5.44
N VAL A 173 18.03 -1.31 -5.63
CA VAL A 173 18.48 -0.76 -6.90
C VAL A 173 19.90 -0.23 -6.75
N THR A 174 20.69 -0.17 -7.83
CA THR A 174 22.02 0.45 -7.82
C THR A 174 21.92 1.96 -8.00
N ASP A 175 22.93 2.70 -7.51
CA ASP A 175 22.99 4.16 -7.69
C ASP A 175 23.00 4.55 -9.17
N GLU A 176 23.75 3.80 -10.01
CA GLU A 176 23.78 4.01 -11.46
C GLU A 176 22.37 3.91 -12.08
N ALA A 177 21.65 2.82 -11.78
CA ALA A 177 20.30 2.61 -12.31
C ALA A 177 19.31 3.65 -11.75
N ALA A 178 19.42 4.05 -10.49
CA ALA A 178 18.57 5.08 -9.89
C ALA A 178 18.80 6.44 -10.57
N ASN A 179 20.06 6.82 -10.83
CA ASN A 179 20.40 8.05 -11.54
C ASN A 179 19.93 8.03 -13.00
N PHE A 180 19.99 6.87 -13.66
CA PHE A 180 19.41 6.67 -14.98
C PHE A 180 17.89 6.88 -14.96
N LEU A 181 17.18 6.22 -14.04
CA LEU A 181 15.73 6.35 -13.89
C LEU A 181 15.30 7.79 -13.56
N LYS A 182 16.07 8.50 -12.75
CA LYS A 182 15.84 9.92 -12.46
C LYS A 182 15.83 10.77 -13.73
N LYS A 183 16.80 10.55 -14.65
CA LYS A 183 16.84 11.24 -15.95
C LYS A 183 15.61 10.88 -16.80
N LEU A 184 15.21 9.61 -16.84
CA LEU A 184 14.03 9.17 -17.59
C LEU A 184 12.74 9.81 -17.07
N VAL A 185 12.54 9.84 -15.73
CA VAL A 185 11.40 10.52 -15.13
C VAL A 185 11.39 12.00 -15.49
N ALA A 186 12.53 12.70 -15.34
CA ALA A 186 12.62 14.11 -15.69
C ALA A 186 12.35 14.37 -17.18
N ALA A 187 12.80 13.48 -18.06
CA ALA A 187 12.61 13.54 -19.51
C ALA A 187 11.24 13.01 -20.00
N LYS A 188 10.29 12.79 -19.09
CA LYS A 188 8.91 12.41 -19.43
C LYS A 188 8.76 11.05 -20.15
N TYR A 189 9.59 10.07 -19.80
CA TYR A 189 9.33 8.69 -20.23
C TYR A 189 8.10 8.12 -19.49
N ASN A 190 7.25 7.44 -20.22
CA ASN A 190 6.13 6.68 -19.65
C ASN A 190 6.67 5.38 -19.07
N ILE A 191 6.48 5.20 -17.74
CA ILE A 191 7.10 4.11 -16.99
C ILE A 191 6.03 3.22 -16.40
N PHE A 192 6.21 1.92 -16.55
CA PHE A 192 5.36 0.92 -15.92
C PHE A 192 6.16 0.06 -14.94
N VAL A 193 5.72 0.01 -13.68
CA VAL A 193 6.38 -0.80 -12.65
C VAL A 193 5.62 -2.11 -12.48
N SER A 194 6.25 -3.22 -12.83
CA SER A 194 5.68 -4.57 -12.76
C SER A 194 6.30 -5.40 -11.64
N GLY A 195 5.60 -6.44 -11.21
CA GLY A 195 6.12 -7.40 -10.22
C GLY A 195 5.02 -8.14 -9.48
N GLY A 196 5.37 -9.19 -8.78
CA GLY A 196 4.46 -10.00 -7.98
C GLY A 196 3.88 -9.25 -6.77
N THR A 197 2.97 -9.91 -6.04
CA THR A 197 2.44 -9.38 -4.77
C THR A 197 3.55 -9.20 -3.75
N GLY A 198 3.56 -8.05 -3.08
CA GLY A 198 4.58 -7.74 -2.07
C GLY A 198 5.99 -7.47 -2.64
N ALA A 199 6.16 -7.30 -3.96
CA ALA A 199 7.44 -6.96 -4.57
C ALA A 199 7.88 -5.51 -4.32
N GLY A 200 6.98 -4.63 -3.83
CA GLY A 200 7.29 -3.24 -3.51
C GLY A 200 7.01 -2.26 -4.66
N LYS A 201 6.09 -2.60 -5.57
CA LYS A 201 5.73 -1.78 -6.74
C LYS A 201 5.30 -0.36 -6.37
N THR A 202 4.32 -0.22 -5.48
CA THR A 202 3.80 1.09 -5.02
C THR A 202 4.89 1.90 -4.33
N THR A 203 5.70 1.26 -3.49
CA THR A 203 6.86 1.89 -2.83
C THR A 203 7.87 2.42 -3.84
N PHE A 204 8.18 1.62 -4.88
CA PHE A 204 9.12 2.02 -5.92
C PHE A 204 8.55 3.12 -6.82
N LEU A 205 7.26 3.00 -7.20
CA LEU A 205 6.55 4.05 -7.94
C LEU A 205 6.56 5.36 -7.16
N ASN A 206 6.30 5.31 -5.85
CA ASN A 206 6.37 6.49 -4.99
C ASN A 206 7.76 7.12 -4.98
N ALA A 207 8.82 6.32 -4.81
CA ALA A 207 10.20 6.81 -4.85
C ALA A 207 10.57 7.44 -6.21
N LEU A 208 10.12 6.85 -7.32
CA LEU A 208 10.28 7.41 -8.67
C LEU A 208 9.51 8.72 -8.84
N SER A 209 8.29 8.79 -8.34
CA SER A 209 7.43 9.97 -8.47
C SER A 209 8.02 11.22 -7.80
N ASN A 210 8.90 11.05 -6.81
CA ASN A 210 9.63 12.16 -6.20
C ASN A 210 10.70 12.78 -7.11
N TYR A 211 11.01 12.17 -8.26
CA TYR A 211 11.86 12.75 -9.31
C TYR A 211 11.11 13.60 -10.34
N ILE A 212 9.77 13.65 -10.25
CA ILE A 212 8.94 14.52 -11.09
C ILE A 212 9.29 15.98 -10.79
N PRO A 213 9.50 16.82 -11.83
CA PRO A 213 9.81 18.23 -11.65
C PRO A 213 8.75 18.96 -10.83
N LYS A 214 9.17 19.73 -9.83
CA LYS A 214 8.29 20.37 -8.83
C LYS A 214 7.29 21.36 -9.41
N GLY A 215 7.56 21.92 -10.58
CA GLY A 215 6.71 22.88 -11.28
C GLY A 215 5.58 22.23 -12.11
N GLU A 216 5.55 20.92 -12.23
CA GLU A 216 4.52 20.22 -12.98
C GLU A 216 3.23 20.04 -12.18
N ARG A 217 2.08 20.00 -12.89
CA ARG A 217 0.81 19.60 -12.30
C ARG A 217 0.67 18.08 -12.36
N LEU A 218 0.67 17.46 -11.21
CA LEU A 218 0.58 16.01 -11.05
C LEU A 218 -0.79 15.61 -10.50
N ILE A 219 -1.42 14.62 -11.14
CA ILE A 219 -2.63 13.99 -10.62
C ILE A 219 -2.30 12.53 -10.28
N THR A 220 -2.55 12.12 -9.04
CA THR A 220 -2.49 10.72 -8.63
C THR A 220 -3.89 10.13 -8.53
N ILE A 221 -4.03 8.88 -8.95
CA ILE A 221 -5.29 8.13 -8.94
C ILE A 221 -5.01 6.75 -8.36
N GLU A 222 -5.73 6.39 -7.31
CA GLU A 222 -5.48 5.14 -6.57
C GLU A 222 -6.80 4.51 -6.10
N ASP A 223 -6.83 3.20 -5.95
CA ASP A 223 -7.94 2.51 -5.24
C ASP A 223 -7.96 2.90 -3.77
N ASN A 224 -6.77 3.01 -3.21
CA ASN A 224 -6.53 3.52 -1.86
C ASN A 224 -5.26 4.36 -1.91
N ALA A 225 -5.33 5.57 -1.39
CA ALA A 225 -4.26 6.55 -1.47
C ALA A 225 -3.03 6.12 -0.64
N GLU A 226 -2.08 5.42 -1.27
CA GLU A 226 -0.81 4.97 -0.70
C GLU A 226 0.38 5.87 -1.10
N LEU A 227 0.28 6.59 -2.20
CA LEU A 227 1.36 7.44 -2.69
C LEU A 227 1.56 8.67 -1.80
N GLN A 228 2.80 8.88 -1.38
CA GLN A 228 3.23 10.01 -0.53
C GLN A 228 4.23 10.88 -1.30
N ILE A 229 3.78 11.49 -2.39
CA ILE A 229 4.63 12.30 -3.25
C ILE A 229 4.94 13.64 -2.57
N GLN A 230 6.22 13.96 -2.47
CA GLN A 230 6.71 15.15 -1.79
C GLN A 230 7.27 16.17 -2.78
N GLY A 231 7.11 17.46 -2.45
CA GLY A 231 7.76 18.57 -3.15
C GLY A 231 7.07 19.02 -4.43
N VAL A 232 6.05 18.34 -4.96
CA VAL A 232 5.22 18.81 -6.07
C VAL A 232 4.15 19.74 -5.50
N GLN A 233 4.21 21.04 -5.85
CA GLN A 233 3.28 22.04 -5.30
C GLN A 233 1.86 21.89 -5.85
N ASN A 234 1.73 21.53 -7.13
CA ASN A 234 0.44 21.39 -7.79
C ASN A 234 0.05 19.90 -7.89
N LEU A 235 -0.14 19.27 -6.73
CA LEU A 235 -0.53 17.88 -6.59
C LEU A 235 -2.04 17.76 -6.34
N VAL A 236 -2.73 16.96 -7.17
CA VAL A 236 -4.11 16.53 -6.95
C VAL A 236 -4.11 15.04 -6.65
N ARG A 237 -4.76 14.64 -5.58
CA ARG A 237 -4.88 13.22 -5.19
C ARG A 237 -6.33 12.80 -5.33
N LEU A 238 -6.58 11.79 -6.13
CA LEU A 238 -7.89 11.21 -6.37
C LEU A 238 -7.90 9.75 -5.88
N GLU A 239 -8.96 9.38 -5.20
CA GLU A 239 -9.16 8.04 -4.70
C GLU A 239 -10.48 7.48 -5.19
N ALA A 240 -10.47 6.23 -5.66
CA ALA A 240 -11.66 5.51 -6.05
C ALA A 240 -12.57 5.26 -4.85
N ARG A 241 -13.86 5.18 -5.09
CA ARG A 241 -14.83 4.93 -4.05
C ARG A 241 -15.73 3.77 -4.48
N GLY A 242 -15.81 2.74 -3.65
CA GLY A 242 -16.79 1.67 -3.82
C GLY A 242 -18.21 2.18 -3.67
N PRO A 243 -19.21 1.40 -4.07
CA PRO A 243 -20.62 1.75 -3.90
C PRO A 243 -20.97 1.92 -2.42
N ASN A 244 -22.00 2.72 -2.14
CA ASN A 244 -22.61 2.85 -0.83
C ASN A 244 -23.41 1.59 -0.44
N ALA A 245 -24.09 1.62 0.69
CA ALA A 245 -24.93 0.52 1.18
C ALA A 245 -26.09 0.14 0.24
N GLU A 246 -26.52 1.07 -0.60
CA GLU A 246 -27.60 0.90 -1.56
C GLU A 246 -27.08 0.40 -2.94
N GLY A 247 -25.76 0.19 -3.06
CA GLY A 247 -25.09 -0.23 -4.30
C GLY A 247 -24.81 0.90 -5.28
N GLU A 248 -24.99 2.16 -4.86
CA GLU A 248 -24.86 3.34 -5.71
C GLU A 248 -23.64 4.20 -5.36
N GLY A 249 -23.32 5.16 -6.22
CA GLY A 249 -22.31 6.19 -5.96
C GLY A 249 -20.87 5.71 -6.06
N ALA A 250 -20.62 4.57 -6.70
CA ALA A 250 -19.26 4.12 -7.01
C ALA A 250 -18.55 5.12 -7.93
N VAL A 251 -17.26 5.34 -7.68
CA VAL A 251 -16.38 6.13 -8.55
C VAL A 251 -15.15 5.27 -8.82
N THR A 252 -15.01 4.80 -10.05
CA THR A 252 -13.97 3.88 -10.45
C THR A 252 -12.67 4.61 -10.81
N ILE A 253 -11.54 3.89 -10.85
CA ILE A 253 -10.27 4.42 -11.38
C ILE A 253 -10.48 4.94 -12.81
N ARG A 254 -11.27 4.23 -13.63
CA ARG A 254 -11.59 4.64 -14.99
C ARG A 254 -12.28 6.00 -15.05
N ASP A 255 -13.27 6.25 -14.18
CA ASP A 255 -13.96 7.54 -14.08
C ASP A 255 -13.01 8.66 -13.67
N LEU A 256 -12.11 8.35 -12.73
CA LEU A 256 -11.11 9.30 -12.25
C LEU A 256 -10.07 9.65 -13.32
N ILE A 257 -9.60 8.67 -14.14
CA ILE A 257 -8.70 8.94 -15.26
C ILE A 257 -9.41 9.88 -16.26
N LYS A 258 -10.64 9.58 -16.67
CA LYS A 258 -11.41 10.43 -17.59
C LYS A 258 -11.63 11.85 -17.04
N SER A 259 -11.85 11.98 -15.74
CA SER A 259 -11.95 13.28 -15.08
C SER A 259 -10.61 14.02 -15.07
N ALA A 260 -9.53 13.31 -14.71
CA ALA A 260 -8.17 13.87 -14.64
C ALA A 260 -7.70 14.47 -15.95
N LEU A 261 -8.02 13.85 -17.10
CA LEU A 261 -7.70 14.37 -18.44
C LEU A 261 -8.26 15.78 -18.72
N ARG A 262 -9.33 16.18 -18.00
CA ARG A 262 -9.96 17.51 -18.10
C ARG A 262 -9.43 18.51 -17.09
N MET A 263 -8.54 18.07 -16.18
CA MET A 263 -7.95 18.90 -15.11
C MET A 263 -6.63 19.55 -15.52
N ARG A 264 -6.24 19.48 -16.80
CA ARG A 264 -4.96 19.99 -17.34
C ARG A 264 -3.73 19.40 -16.60
N PRO A 265 -3.58 18.08 -16.49
CA PRO A 265 -2.39 17.49 -15.88
C PRO A 265 -1.19 17.62 -16.81
N ASP A 266 0.00 17.79 -16.23
CA ASP A 266 1.25 17.52 -16.93
C ASP A 266 1.55 16.02 -16.95
N ARG A 267 1.21 15.33 -15.83
CA ARG A 267 1.34 13.87 -15.69
C ARG A 267 0.20 13.29 -14.87
N ILE A 268 -0.10 12.03 -15.15
CA ILE A 268 -1.03 11.22 -14.38
C ILE A 268 -0.25 10.00 -13.83
N VAL A 269 -0.35 9.76 -12.54
CA VAL A 269 0.19 8.58 -11.89
C VAL A 269 -0.95 7.75 -11.36
N VAL A 270 -1.14 6.55 -11.91
CA VAL A 270 -2.15 5.59 -11.44
C VAL A 270 -1.46 4.56 -10.57
N GLY A 271 -1.90 4.43 -9.32
CA GLY A 271 -1.28 3.52 -8.34
C GLY A 271 -1.17 2.10 -8.86
N GLU A 272 -2.24 1.57 -9.43
CA GLU A 272 -2.26 0.25 -10.09
C GLU A 272 -3.39 0.17 -11.12
N VAL A 273 -3.16 -0.55 -12.23
CA VAL A 273 -4.21 -0.97 -13.16
C VAL A 273 -4.40 -2.48 -13.12
N ARG A 274 -5.67 -2.92 -13.13
CA ARG A 274 -6.07 -4.33 -12.96
C ARG A 274 -7.10 -4.80 -13.97
N GLY A 275 -7.76 -3.87 -14.66
CA GLY A 275 -8.87 -4.15 -15.56
C GLY A 275 -9.01 -3.14 -16.68
N GLU A 276 -10.25 -2.82 -17.02
CA GLU A 276 -10.64 -2.01 -18.19
C GLU A 276 -10.12 -0.57 -18.16
N GLU A 277 -9.79 -0.01 -16.99
CA GLU A 277 -9.18 1.32 -16.83
C GLU A 277 -7.82 1.44 -17.55
N THR A 278 -7.20 0.30 -17.86
CA THR A 278 -5.97 0.23 -18.64
C THR A 278 -6.11 0.89 -20.01
N VAL A 279 -7.31 0.82 -20.62
CA VAL A 279 -7.58 1.51 -21.90
C VAL A 279 -7.36 3.01 -21.77
N ASP A 280 -7.96 3.61 -20.75
CA ASP A 280 -7.89 5.06 -20.55
C ASP A 280 -6.47 5.49 -20.12
N MET A 281 -5.77 4.66 -19.35
CA MET A 281 -4.38 4.91 -18.95
C MET A 281 -3.43 4.86 -20.18
N ILE A 282 -3.51 3.82 -20.99
CA ILE A 282 -2.63 3.64 -22.15
C ILE A 282 -2.99 4.59 -23.27
N SER A 283 -4.28 4.57 -23.73
CA SER A 283 -4.69 5.29 -24.93
C SER A 283 -4.89 6.78 -24.71
N SER A 284 -5.30 7.19 -23.50
CA SER A 284 -5.66 8.58 -23.24
C SER A 284 -4.62 9.32 -22.43
N ALA A 285 -4.07 8.71 -21.35
CA ALA A 285 -3.08 9.38 -20.52
C ALA A 285 -1.67 9.31 -21.15
N MET A 286 -1.19 8.13 -21.53
CA MET A 286 0.18 7.96 -21.99
C MET A 286 0.39 8.40 -23.46
N LEU A 287 -0.59 8.15 -24.37
CA LEU A 287 -0.49 8.49 -25.77
C LEU A 287 -0.87 9.94 -26.11
N ASN A 288 -1.82 10.53 -25.40
CA ASN A 288 -2.45 11.78 -25.80
C ASN A 288 -2.02 13.01 -24.98
N GLY A 289 -0.70 13.24 -24.86
CA GLY A 289 -0.18 14.53 -24.40
C GLY A 289 0.20 14.62 -22.93
N HIS A 290 0.07 13.53 -22.15
CA HIS A 290 0.50 13.50 -20.77
C HIS A 290 1.73 12.58 -20.57
N SER A 291 2.75 12.80 -21.42
CA SER A 291 4.02 12.06 -21.37
C SER A 291 4.66 12.13 -19.99
N GLY A 292 5.28 11.03 -19.57
CA GLY A 292 5.85 10.87 -18.23
C GLY A 292 4.85 10.35 -17.21
N SER A 293 3.68 9.90 -17.67
CA SER A 293 2.70 9.19 -16.83
C SER A 293 3.24 7.83 -16.38
N MET A 294 2.85 7.40 -15.19
CA MET A 294 3.36 6.17 -14.58
C MET A 294 2.24 5.34 -13.98
N SER A 295 2.44 4.03 -13.94
CA SER A 295 1.52 3.11 -13.26
C SER A 295 2.23 1.84 -12.81
N THR A 296 1.50 0.98 -12.07
CA THR A 296 1.95 -0.36 -11.72
C THR A 296 0.98 -1.44 -12.14
N GLY A 297 1.47 -2.67 -12.22
CA GLY A 297 0.65 -3.84 -12.46
C GLY A 297 1.33 -5.14 -12.00
N HIS A 298 0.52 -6.16 -11.79
CA HIS A 298 1.02 -7.48 -11.41
C HIS A 298 1.46 -8.28 -12.63
N ALA A 299 2.71 -8.75 -12.64
CA ALA A 299 3.22 -9.70 -13.62
C ALA A 299 4.42 -10.48 -13.08
N ASN A 300 4.78 -11.60 -13.71
CA ASN A 300 5.92 -12.42 -13.31
C ASN A 300 7.24 -11.97 -13.98
N ASN A 301 7.15 -11.29 -15.10
CA ASN A 301 8.27 -10.73 -15.86
C ASN A 301 7.77 -9.57 -16.75
N PRO A 302 8.65 -8.80 -17.42
CA PRO A 302 8.25 -7.70 -18.30
C PRO A 302 7.38 -8.12 -19.49
N THR A 303 7.65 -9.27 -20.09
CA THR A 303 6.88 -9.78 -21.23
C THR A 303 5.45 -10.16 -20.81
N ASP A 304 5.30 -10.85 -19.68
CA ASP A 304 3.97 -11.15 -19.11
C ASP A 304 3.20 -9.86 -18.78
N MET A 305 3.91 -8.78 -18.41
CA MET A 305 3.25 -7.48 -18.17
C MET A 305 2.63 -6.93 -19.45
N LEU A 306 3.35 -7.00 -20.57
CA LEU A 306 2.81 -6.56 -21.87
C LEU A 306 1.58 -7.37 -22.26
N HIS A 307 1.63 -8.70 -22.19
CA HIS A 307 0.47 -9.59 -22.46
C HIS A 307 -0.70 -9.28 -21.52
N ARG A 308 -0.41 -8.95 -20.27
CA ARG A 308 -1.46 -8.58 -19.31
C ARG A 308 -2.09 -7.25 -19.63
N LEU A 309 -1.31 -6.25 -20.06
CA LEU A 309 -1.83 -4.97 -20.55
C LEU A 309 -2.75 -5.17 -21.76
N GLU A 310 -2.34 -6.01 -22.73
CA GLU A 310 -3.17 -6.40 -23.87
C GLU A 310 -4.52 -7.00 -23.42
N THR A 311 -4.49 -7.95 -22.48
CA THR A 311 -5.68 -8.59 -21.93
C THR A 311 -6.59 -7.60 -21.22
N MET A 312 -6.04 -6.73 -20.38
CA MET A 312 -6.82 -5.71 -19.65
C MET A 312 -7.43 -4.66 -20.61
N MET A 313 -6.73 -4.30 -21.68
CA MET A 313 -7.29 -3.42 -22.71
C MET A 313 -8.46 -4.07 -23.45
N LEU A 314 -8.37 -5.37 -23.75
CA LEU A 314 -9.48 -6.13 -24.36
C LEU A 314 -10.73 -6.21 -23.47
N MET A 315 -10.59 -6.07 -22.15
CA MET A 315 -11.74 -5.98 -21.24
C MET A 315 -12.54 -4.67 -21.42
N GLY A 316 -11.86 -3.60 -21.83
CA GLY A 316 -12.46 -2.26 -21.88
C GLY A 316 -12.78 -1.73 -23.27
N ILE A 317 -12.26 -2.37 -24.34
CA ILE A 317 -12.46 -1.94 -25.73
C ILE A 317 -12.44 -3.12 -26.70
N ASP A 318 -13.34 -3.08 -27.67
CA ASP A 318 -13.39 -4.05 -28.77
C ASP A 318 -12.54 -3.56 -29.94
N LEU A 319 -11.26 -3.95 -29.94
CA LEU A 319 -10.30 -3.66 -31.01
C LEU A 319 -9.53 -4.93 -31.38
N PRO A 320 -9.07 -5.06 -32.65
CA PRO A 320 -8.15 -6.12 -33.03
C PRO A 320 -6.89 -6.13 -32.15
N LEU A 321 -6.42 -7.30 -31.72
CA LEU A 321 -5.26 -7.45 -30.87
C LEU A 321 -4.02 -6.66 -31.38
N GLN A 322 -3.80 -6.69 -32.70
CA GLN A 322 -2.69 -5.94 -33.31
C GLN A 322 -2.80 -4.42 -33.11
N ALA A 323 -4.02 -3.87 -33.09
CA ALA A 323 -4.22 -2.44 -32.82
C ALA A 323 -3.90 -2.11 -31.36
N ILE A 324 -4.29 -2.99 -30.44
CA ILE A 324 -3.97 -2.88 -29.01
C ILE A 324 -2.46 -2.95 -28.79
N GLN A 325 -1.79 -3.93 -29.40
CA GLN A 325 -0.34 -4.09 -29.31
C GLN A 325 0.42 -2.85 -29.80
N ARG A 326 -0.01 -2.26 -30.92
CA ARG A 326 0.54 -1.00 -31.41
C ARG A 326 0.35 0.16 -30.45
N GLN A 327 -0.84 0.26 -29.83
CA GLN A 327 -1.10 1.30 -28.83
C GLN A 327 -0.20 1.12 -27.60
N VAL A 328 -0.10 -0.09 -27.06
CA VAL A 328 0.77 -0.38 -25.91
C VAL A 328 2.22 -0.05 -26.24
N ALA A 329 2.73 -0.50 -27.40
CA ALA A 329 4.11 -0.24 -27.83
C ALA A 329 4.41 1.23 -28.06
N SER A 330 3.42 2.03 -28.50
CA SER A 330 3.60 3.47 -28.70
C SER A 330 3.45 4.30 -27.44
N ALA A 331 2.68 3.78 -26.48
CA ALA A 331 2.40 4.49 -25.22
C ALA A 331 3.50 4.31 -24.17
N LEU A 332 4.09 3.13 -24.14
CA LEU A 332 4.99 2.72 -23.07
C LEU A 332 6.45 2.80 -23.53
N ASP A 333 7.27 3.47 -22.73
CA ASP A 333 8.71 3.58 -23.02
C ASP A 333 9.54 2.57 -22.20
N ILE A 334 9.22 2.42 -20.90
CA ILE A 334 10.04 1.66 -19.95
C ILE A 334 9.18 0.77 -19.07
N ILE A 335 9.63 -0.47 -18.88
CA ILE A 335 9.09 -1.37 -17.85
C ILE A 335 10.18 -1.64 -16.81
N ILE A 336 9.86 -1.43 -15.53
CA ILE A 336 10.72 -1.78 -14.41
C ILE A 336 10.11 -2.98 -13.71
N HIS A 337 10.82 -4.10 -13.70
CA HIS A 337 10.33 -5.32 -13.05
C HIS A 337 10.99 -5.53 -11.69
N LEU A 338 10.13 -5.65 -10.68
CA LEU A 338 10.52 -5.90 -9.29
C LEU A 338 10.24 -7.34 -8.89
N GLY A 339 11.14 -7.93 -8.12
CA GLY A 339 10.94 -9.25 -7.53
C GLY A 339 11.19 -9.28 -6.03
N ARG A 340 10.48 -10.17 -5.35
CA ARG A 340 10.78 -10.57 -3.98
C ARG A 340 11.60 -11.86 -4.05
N LEU A 341 12.87 -11.78 -3.64
CA LEU A 341 13.77 -12.93 -3.67
C LEU A 341 13.45 -13.96 -2.56
N ARG A 342 14.07 -15.12 -2.63
CA ARG A 342 13.86 -16.22 -1.66
C ARG A 342 14.27 -15.86 -0.21
N ASP A 343 15.20 -14.91 -0.04
CA ASP A 343 15.57 -14.33 1.25
C ASP A 343 14.63 -13.20 1.72
N LYS A 344 13.51 -13.00 0.98
CA LYS A 344 12.47 -11.98 1.19
C LYS A 344 12.91 -10.55 0.94
N THR A 345 14.14 -10.31 0.47
CA THR A 345 14.55 -8.99 -0.02
C THR A 345 13.82 -8.65 -1.32
N ARG A 346 13.61 -7.35 -1.56
CA ARG A 346 12.95 -6.81 -2.74
C ARG A 346 14.01 -6.14 -3.62
N LYS A 347 14.04 -6.48 -4.91
CA LYS A 347 15.05 -5.99 -5.86
C LYS A 347 14.40 -5.59 -7.18
N VAL A 348 15.00 -4.60 -7.85
CA VAL A 348 14.80 -4.42 -9.28
C VAL A 348 15.49 -5.57 -9.99
N LEU A 349 14.73 -6.37 -10.73
CA LEU A 349 15.25 -7.53 -11.46
C LEU A 349 15.62 -7.17 -12.89
N GLN A 350 14.79 -6.33 -13.54
CA GLN A 350 15.04 -5.88 -14.91
C GLN A 350 14.52 -4.46 -15.11
N ILE A 351 15.21 -3.71 -15.97
CA ILE A 351 14.72 -2.47 -16.59
C ILE A 351 14.76 -2.70 -18.09
N VAL A 352 13.59 -2.58 -18.72
CA VAL A 352 13.38 -2.94 -20.13
C VAL A 352 12.82 -1.74 -20.88
N GLU A 353 13.40 -1.45 -22.03
CA GLU A 353 12.90 -0.47 -23.02
C GLU A 353 11.87 -1.17 -23.92
N VAL A 354 10.79 -0.49 -24.24
CA VAL A 354 9.84 -0.88 -25.28
C VAL A 354 10.26 -0.13 -26.56
N GLU A 355 10.78 -0.86 -27.55
CA GLU A 355 11.36 -0.26 -28.77
C GLU A 355 10.31 0.01 -29.85
N GLY A 356 9.15 -0.64 -29.80
CA GLY A 356 8.08 -0.46 -30.77
C GLY A 356 7.32 -1.76 -31.08
N TYR A 357 6.65 -1.76 -32.23
CA TYR A 357 5.87 -2.91 -32.72
C TYR A 357 6.34 -3.30 -34.12
N GLU A 358 6.96 -4.47 -34.23
CA GLU A 358 7.45 -5.06 -35.49
C GLU A 358 7.12 -6.54 -35.55
N ASP A 359 6.94 -7.09 -36.76
CA ASP A 359 6.70 -8.51 -37.03
C ASP A 359 5.59 -9.15 -36.18
N GLY A 360 4.54 -8.39 -35.90
CA GLY A 360 3.40 -8.87 -35.11
C GLY A 360 3.66 -8.95 -33.60
N ARG A 361 4.71 -8.33 -33.08
CA ARG A 361 5.11 -8.38 -31.66
C ARG A 361 5.62 -7.03 -31.16
N ILE A 362 5.43 -6.78 -29.88
CA ILE A 362 6.04 -5.66 -29.18
C ILE A 362 7.53 -6.02 -28.99
N GLN A 363 8.41 -5.16 -29.52
CA GLN A 363 9.86 -5.34 -29.38
C GLN A 363 10.32 -4.71 -28.07
N THR A 364 11.21 -5.41 -27.38
CA THR A 364 11.75 -4.97 -26.09
C THR A 364 13.25 -5.21 -25.99
N LYS A 365 13.93 -4.35 -25.23
CA LYS A 365 15.37 -4.41 -25.02
C LYS A 365 15.70 -4.30 -23.53
N VAL A 366 16.43 -5.27 -23.01
CA VAL A 366 16.86 -5.25 -21.61
C VAL A 366 17.98 -4.23 -21.45
N LEU A 367 17.75 -3.18 -20.66
CA LEU A 367 18.74 -2.15 -20.33
C LEU A 367 19.55 -2.54 -19.10
N TYR A 368 18.91 -3.04 -18.07
CA TYR A 368 19.53 -3.51 -16.82
C TYR A 368 18.96 -4.86 -16.43
N GLU A 369 19.80 -5.72 -15.87
CA GLU A 369 19.39 -7.04 -15.38
C GLU A 369 20.11 -7.38 -14.07
N PHE A 370 19.35 -7.87 -13.08
CA PHE A 370 19.90 -8.35 -11.82
C PHE A 370 20.60 -9.69 -12.04
N LYS A 371 21.86 -9.77 -11.65
CA LYS A 371 22.64 -11.00 -11.64
C LYS A 371 22.89 -11.42 -10.20
N GLU A 372 22.36 -12.57 -9.83
CA GLU A 372 22.68 -13.20 -8.55
C GLU A 372 24.08 -13.78 -8.57
N GLU A 373 24.88 -13.49 -7.53
CA GLU A 373 26.26 -13.97 -7.37
C GLU A 373 26.37 -15.06 -6.30
N GLY A 374 25.39 -15.20 -5.43
CA GLY A 374 25.35 -16.19 -4.37
C GLY A 374 24.58 -15.76 -3.14
N MET A 375 24.87 -16.39 -2.01
CA MET A 375 24.24 -16.08 -0.71
C MET A 375 25.30 -15.88 0.36
N LYS A 376 25.17 -14.81 1.15
CA LYS A 376 26.05 -14.52 2.30
C LYS A 376 25.19 -14.12 3.51
N ASN A 377 25.43 -14.76 4.66
CA ASN A 377 24.67 -14.51 5.90
C ASN A 377 23.14 -14.60 5.72
N GLY A 378 22.66 -15.58 4.93
CA GLY A 378 21.24 -15.77 4.67
C GLY A 378 20.61 -14.72 3.75
N LYS A 379 21.40 -13.79 3.15
CA LYS A 379 20.96 -12.79 2.19
C LYS A 379 21.56 -13.05 0.82
N ILE A 380 20.74 -12.86 -0.22
CA ILE A 380 21.17 -12.99 -1.61
C ILE A 380 22.08 -11.81 -1.96
N GLN A 381 23.25 -12.13 -2.48
CA GLN A 381 24.20 -11.18 -3.04
C GLN A 381 24.01 -11.14 -4.56
N GLY A 382 24.13 -9.98 -5.12
CA GLY A 382 24.02 -9.74 -6.56
C GLY A 382 23.92 -8.27 -6.87
N CYS A 383 24.05 -7.93 -8.13
CA CYS A 383 24.06 -6.57 -8.62
C CYS A 383 23.14 -6.40 -9.83
N LEU A 384 22.46 -5.27 -9.91
CA LEU A 384 21.73 -4.84 -11.10
C LEU A 384 22.75 -4.28 -12.10
N MET A 385 23.02 -5.02 -13.16
CA MET A 385 24.07 -4.70 -14.14
C MET A 385 23.48 -4.07 -15.41
N LYS A 386 24.12 -3.02 -15.92
CA LYS A 386 23.81 -2.46 -17.23
C LYS A 386 24.14 -3.46 -18.32
N LYS A 387 23.20 -3.69 -19.24
CA LYS A 387 23.34 -4.62 -20.38
C LYS A 387 23.42 -3.89 -21.70
N ASN A 388 22.57 -2.91 -21.89
CA ASN A 388 22.49 -2.16 -23.14
C ASN A 388 22.25 -0.68 -22.87
N GLU A 389 22.59 0.14 -23.87
CA GLU A 389 22.19 1.54 -23.94
C GLU A 389 20.73 1.65 -24.37
N ILE A 390 20.04 2.70 -23.92
CA ILE A 390 18.70 3.04 -24.40
C ILE A 390 18.76 3.44 -25.87
N THR A 391 17.82 2.96 -26.67
CA THR A 391 17.71 3.21 -28.11
C THR A 391 16.99 4.53 -28.38
N ASN A 392 15.82 4.72 -27.81
CA ASN A 392 15.02 5.93 -27.99
C ASN A 392 15.50 7.05 -27.06
N LYS A 393 16.38 7.92 -27.56
CA LYS A 393 16.96 9.04 -26.81
C LYS A 393 16.26 10.38 -27.06
N GLU A 394 15.21 10.44 -27.87
CA GLU A 394 14.57 11.69 -28.27
C GLU A 394 14.10 12.51 -27.06
N LYS A 395 13.40 11.88 -26.11
CA LYS A 395 12.91 12.54 -24.89
C LYS A 395 14.06 13.01 -24.00
N LEU A 396 15.15 12.25 -23.89
CA LEU A 396 16.35 12.66 -23.13
C LEU A 396 17.01 13.87 -23.76
N LEU A 397 17.20 13.86 -25.08
CA LEU A 397 17.79 14.99 -25.81
C LEU A 397 16.91 16.25 -25.69
N ALA A 398 15.59 16.10 -25.85
CA ALA A 398 14.65 17.21 -25.67
C ALA A 398 14.68 17.79 -24.25
N ALA A 399 14.99 16.97 -23.23
CA ALA A 399 15.17 17.39 -21.84
C ALA A 399 16.57 17.91 -21.52
N GLY A 400 17.48 17.99 -22.52
CA GLY A 400 18.84 18.51 -22.35
C GLY A 400 19.88 17.50 -21.87
N TYR A 401 19.57 16.19 -21.85
CA TYR A 401 20.49 15.13 -21.46
C TYR A 401 21.22 14.59 -22.70
N HIS A 402 22.45 15.02 -22.93
CA HIS A 402 23.29 14.58 -24.07
C HIS A 402 24.15 13.34 -23.76
N THR A 403 24.34 13.04 -22.48
CA THR A 403 25.06 11.84 -21.99
C THR A 403 24.16 11.05 -21.02
N VAL A 404 24.02 9.75 -21.29
CA VAL A 404 23.17 8.83 -20.54
C VAL A 404 23.97 7.73 -19.87
#